data_9ac166d35954718a4296c2cfa2c31712
#
_entry.id   9ac166d35954718a4296c2cfa2c31712
#
_cell.length_a   1.000
_cell.length_b   1.000
_cell.length_c   1.000
_cell.angle_alpha   90.00
_cell.angle_beta   90.00
_cell.angle_gamma   90.00
#
_symmetry.space_group_name_H-M   'P 1'
#
loop_
_entity.id
_entity.type
_entity.pdbx_description
1 polymer ?
#
loop_
_entity_poly.entity_id
_entity_poly.type
_entity_poly.pdbx_seq_one_letter_code
_entity_poly.pdbx_strand_id
1 'polypeptide(L)'
;MNLIPSQQKALLIQLPPSLHVFEGLERLRDLVPALDNRFRYAVEVRHSSWFQDLAYNFFVNKDICLVWSQLAELQAPPVVTTDFLYLRFIGDRSIQEKDFGRIQIDRVLEMEKWADNIKDVQDERIKHAIVTANNHYAGFGPGTAKVFRNMLGLPEAKWENGGKEQEQEDLDDLDVKQSTLSDFLPANFI
;
A
#
# COMPACT_ATOMS: atom_id res chain seq x y z
N MET A 1 -21.92 14.77 6.94
CA MET A 1 -21.35 13.97 8.04
C MET A 1 -20.05 13.36 7.51
N ASN A 2 -18.89 13.80 7.98
CA ASN A 2 -17.60 13.25 7.52
C ASN A 2 -17.34 11.96 8.32
N LEU A 3 -17.69 10.82 7.73
CA LEU A 3 -17.50 9.49 8.34
C LEU A 3 -16.07 8.93 8.17
N ILE A 4 -15.13 9.71 7.62
CA ILE A 4 -13.77 9.23 7.38
C ILE A 4 -12.81 9.99 8.27
N PRO A 5 -12.05 9.28 9.11
CA PRO A 5 -11.05 9.91 9.96
C PRO A 5 -10.08 10.75 9.15
N SER A 6 -9.75 11.95 9.64
CA SER A 6 -8.76 12.86 9.04
C SER A 6 -7.36 12.24 8.87
N GLN A 7 -7.16 11.02 9.36
CA GLN A 7 -5.91 10.26 9.30
C GLN A 7 -5.79 9.33 8.09
N GLN A 8 -6.85 9.14 7.28
CA GLN A 8 -6.76 8.27 6.10
C GLN A 8 -5.91 8.94 5.03
N LYS A 9 -4.74 8.34 4.74
CA LYS A 9 -3.73 8.94 3.85
C LYS A 9 -3.96 8.60 2.39
N ALA A 10 -4.32 7.34 2.08
CA ALA A 10 -4.61 6.88 0.72
C ALA A 10 -5.47 5.62 0.72
N LEU A 11 -6.26 5.43 -0.35
CA LEU A 11 -6.97 4.19 -0.65
C LEU A 11 -6.12 3.35 -1.61
N LEU A 12 -5.92 2.08 -1.28
CA LEU A 12 -5.15 1.14 -2.10
C LEU A 12 -6.07 0.35 -3.02
N ILE A 13 -5.78 0.41 -4.32
CA ILE A 13 -6.39 -0.43 -5.36
C ILE A 13 -5.34 -1.44 -5.80
N GLN A 14 -5.56 -2.73 -5.52
CA GLN A 14 -4.67 -3.78 -5.94
C GLN A 14 -5.21 -4.47 -7.20
N LEU A 15 -4.43 -4.47 -8.27
CA LEU A 15 -4.78 -5.14 -9.51
C LEU A 15 -4.37 -6.62 -9.48
N PRO A 16 -5.14 -7.52 -10.12
CA PRO A 16 -4.77 -8.94 -10.19
C PRO A 16 -3.54 -9.17 -11.08
N PRO A 17 -2.76 -10.26 -10.84
CA PRO A 17 -1.59 -10.59 -11.65
C PRO A 17 -1.89 -10.84 -13.13
N SER A 18 -3.10 -11.27 -13.46
CA SER A 18 -3.56 -11.52 -14.83
C SER A 18 -3.86 -10.25 -15.63
N LEU A 19 -3.94 -9.09 -14.98
CA LEU A 19 -4.31 -7.83 -15.64
C LEU A 19 -3.06 -7.16 -16.22
N HIS A 20 -2.90 -7.24 -17.51
CA HIS A 20 -1.82 -6.60 -18.27
C HIS A 20 -2.09 -5.12 -18.51
N VAL A 21 -1.05 -4.36 -18.84
CA VAL A 21 -1.08 -2.90 -18.91
C VAL A 21 -2.16 -2.35 -19.86
N PHE A 22 -2.30 -2.86 -21.08
CA PHE A 22 -3.22 -2.28 -22.06
C PHE A 22 -4.67 -2.40 -21.59
N GLU A 23 -5.11 -3.62 -21.27
CA GLU A 23 -6.44 -3.87 -20.73
C GLU A 23 -6.66 -3.12 -19.40
N GLY A 24 -5.66 -3.14 -18.52
CA GLY A 24 -5.74 -2.49 -17.22
C GLY A 24 -5.83 -0.97 -17.32
N LEU A 25 -5.14 -0.33 -18.28
CA LEU A 25 -5.28 1.11 -18.50
C LEU A 25 -6.66 1.49 -19.04
N GLU A 26 -7.27 0.65 -19.88
CA GLU A 26 -8.66 0.86 -20.32
C GLU A 26 -9.61 0.85 -19.12
N ARG A 27 -9.54 -0.20 -18.28
CA ARG A 27 -10.34 -0.31 -17.06
C ARG A 27 -10.11 0.84 -16.07
N LEU A 28 -8.85 1.28 -15.90
CA LEU A 28 -8.54 2.42 -15.03
C LEU A 28 -9.05 3.74 -15.60
N ARG A 29 -9.07 3.94 -16.93
CA ARG A 29 -9.69 5.14 -17.55
C ARG A 29 -11.17 5.23 -17.26
N ASP A 30 -11.86 4.09 -17.23
CA ASP A 30 -13.30 4.04 -16.90
C ASP A 30 -13.53 4.23 -15.39
N LEU A 31 -12.66 3.69 -14.54
CA LEU A 31 -12.80 3.76 -13.09
C LEU A 31 -12.47 5.15 -12.53
N VAL A 32 -11.40 5.79 -13.00
CA VAL A 32 -10.87 7.03 -12.41
C VAL A 32 -11.90 8.15 -12.33
N PRO A 33 -12.76 8.38 -13.33
CA PRO A 33 -13.80 9.42 -13.25
C PRO A 33 -14.86 9.18 -12.16
N ALA A 34 -15.04 7.91 -11.72
CA ALA A 34 -15.97 7.55 -10.66
C ALA A 34 -15.35 7.62 -9.25
N LEU A 35 -14.04 7.80 -9.14
CA LEU A 35 -13.36 7.92 -7.87
C LEU A 35 -13.66 9.26 -7.20
N ASP A 36 -13.88 9.22 -5.89
CA ASP A 36 -14.11 10.43 -5.10
C ASP A 36 -12.82 11.23 -4.94
N ASN A 37 -12.77 12.43 -5.49
CA ASN A 37 -11.60 13.30 -5.49
C ASN A 37 -11.19 13.83 -4.09
N ARG A 38 -11.99 13.56 -3.06
CA ARG A 38 -11.63 13.84 -1.66
C ARG A 38 -10.58 12.89 -1.11
N PHE A 39 -10.35 11.75 -1.79
CA PHE A 39 -9.37 10.74 -1.38
C PHE A 39 -8.17 10.73 -2.32
N ARG A 40 -7.06 10.26 -1.77
CA ARG A 40 -5.87 9.92 -2.53
C ARG A 40 -5.90 8.43 -2.86
N TYR A 41 -5.35 8.08 -4.02
CA TYR A 41 -5.36 6.70 -4.48
C TYR A 41 -3.95 6.20 -4.76
N ALA A 42 -3.71 4.94 -4.39
CA ALA A 42 -2.51 4.21 -4.73
C ALA A 42 -2.91 2.93 -5.48
N VAL A 43 -2.24 2.65 -6.59
CA VAL A 43 -2.50 1.46 -7.40
C VAL A 43 -1.30 0.53 -7.32
N GLU A 44 -1.54 -0.69 -6.86
CA GLU A 44 -0.56 -1.76 -6.86
C GLU A 44 -0.74 -2.64 -8.08
N VAL A 45 0.24 -2.67 -8.96
CA VAL A 45 0.27 -3.54 -10.13
C VAL A 45 0.98 -4.84 -9.80
N ARG A 46 0.56 -5.96 -10.40
CA ARG A 46 1.06 -7.30 -10.12
C ARG A 46 1.63 -8.01 -11.36
N HIS A 47 1.87 -7.28 -12.44
CA HIS A 47 2.45 -7.80 -13.67
C HIS A 47 3.52 -6.84 -14.22
N SER A 48 4.63 -7.37 -14.74
CA SER A 48 5.78 -6.58 -15.23
C SER A 48 5.46 -5.69 -16.44
N SER A 49 4.41 -6.02 -17.20
CA SER A 49 3.99 -5.18 -18.34
C SER A 49 3.64 -3.73 -17.96
N TRP A 50 3.36 -3.47 -16.70
CA TRP A 50 3.06 -2.13 -16.18
C TRP A 50 4.29 -1.24 -16.01
N PHE A 51 5.50 -1.80 -16.05
CA PHE A 51 6.75 -1.07 -15.82
C PHE A 51 7.26 -0.43 -17.09
N GLN A 52 6.53 0.57 -17.58
CA GLN A 52 6.82 1.30 -18.81
C GLN A 52 6.22 2.71 -18.77
N ASP A 53 6.76 3.60 -19.60
CA ASP A 53 6.39 5.02 -19.64
C ASP A 53 4.90 5.27 -19.89
N LEU A 54 4.25 4.41 -20.67
CA LEU A 54 2.81 4.52 -20.94
C LEU A 54 2.00 4.47 -19.61
N ALA A 55 2.34 3.55 -18.71
CA ALA A 55 1.68 3.43 -17.42
C ALA A 55 2.11 4.54 -16.47
N TYR A 56 3.40 4.86 -16.41
CA TYR A 56 3.91 5.93 -15.54
C TYR A 56 3.28 7.28 -15.88
N ASN A 57 3.21 7.64 -17.15
CA ASN A 57 2.55 8.85 -17.62
C ASN A 57 1.05 8.88 -17.28
N PHE A 58 0.37 7.74 -17.36
CA PHE A 58 -1.03 7.64 -16.95
C PHE A 58 -1.18 7.96 -15.45
N PHE A 59 -0.38 7.34 -14.58
CA PHE A 59 -0.45 7.54 -13.14
C PHE A 59 -0.10 9.00 -12.76
N VAL A 60 0.93 9.57 -13.36
CA VAL A 60 1.30 10.98 -13.16
C VAL A 60 0.14 11.92 -13.56
N ASN A 61 -0.42 11.72 -14.76
CA ASN A 61 -1.50 12.57 -15.27
C ASN A 61 -2.81 12.46 -14.48
N LYS A 62 -3.00 11.36 -13.72
CA LYS A 62 -4.19 11.13 -12.91
C LYS A 62 -3.94 11.38 -11.41
N ASP A 63 -2.75 11.81 -11.03
CA ASP A 63 -2.32 12.00 -9.63
C ASP A 63 -2.59 10.75 -8.77
N ILE A 64 -2.25 9.57 -9.32
CA ILE A 64 -2.40 8.27 -8.66
C ILE A 64 -1.01 7.72 -8.32
N CYS A 65 -0.81 7.33 -7.06
CA CYS A 65 0.45 6.73 -6.61
C CYS A 65 0.64 5.33 -7.20
N LEU A 66 1.69 5.12 -8.00
CA LEU A 66 2.13 3.76 -8.32
C LEU A 66 2.84 3.18 -7.10
N VAL A 67 2.29 2.08 -6.57
CA VAL A 67 2.84 1.43 -5.38
C VAL A 67 4.18 0.78 -5.70
N TRP A 68 5.17 1.06 -4.88
CA TRP A 68 6.43 0.33 -4.87
C TRP A 68 6.22 -0.97 -4.11
N SER A 69 6.15 -2.09 -4.81
CA SER A 69 5.89 -3.39 -4.19
C SER A 69 7.09 -4.31 -4.30
N GLN A 70 7.45 -4.92 -3.17
CA GLN A 70 8.43 -5.98 -3.09
C GLN A 70 7.71 -7.31 -2.91
N LEU A 71 7.51 -8.02 -4.03
CA LEU A 71 7.10 -9.43 -4.08
C LEU A 71 8.34 -10.31 -4.30
N ALA A 72 8.18 -11.62 -4.16
CA ALA A 72 9.27 -12.55 -4.40
C ALA A 72 9.78 -12.50 -5.84
N GLU A 73 8.87 -12.49 -6.81
CA GLU A 73 9.19 -12.58 -8.24
C GLU A 73 8.97 -11.27 -9.00
N LEU A 74 8.48 -10.24 -8.33
CA LEU A 74 8.17 -8.95 -8.97
C LEU A 74 8.51 -7.81 -8.02
N GLN A 75 9.52 -7.04 -8.38
CA GLN A 75 9.86 -5.79 -7.73
C GLN A 75 9.43 -4.62 -8.61
N ALA A 76 8.58 -3.75 -8.07
CA ALA A 76 8.22 -2.52 -8.77
C ALA A 76 9.43 -1.56 -8.80
N PRO A 77 9.68 -0.86 -9.91
CA PRO A 77 10.70 0.18 -9.95
C PRO A 77 10.30 1.38 -9.09
N PRO A 78 11.27 2.14 -8.53
CA PRO A 78 11.01 3.27 -7.66
C PRO A 78 10.60 4.53 -8.44
N VAL A 79 9.47 4.46 -9.17
CA VAL A 79 8.95 5.57 -9.96
C VAL A 79 8.00 6.41 -9.11
N VAL A 80 8.24 7.71 -9.04
CA VAL A 80 7.39 8.68 -8.33
C VAL A 80 6.32 9.21 -9.29
N THR A 81 5.05 9.01 -8.93
CA THR A 81 3.91 9.43 -9.75
C THR A 81 2.98 10.45 -9.07
N THR A 82 3.18 10.71 -7.76
CA THR A 82 2.42 11.70 -6.97
C THR A 82 3.33 12.39 -5.95
N ASP A 83 2.75 13.20 -5.07
CA ASP A 83 3.44 13.86 -3.95
C ASP A 83 3.54 12.99 -2.68
N PHE A 84 3.25 11.68 -2.78
CA PHE A 84 3.47 10.71 -1.71
C PHE A 84 3.97 9.37 -2.27
N LEU A 85 4.62 8.60 -1.41
CA LEU A 85 5.09 7.25 -1.72
C LEU A 85 4.25 6.21 -0.98
N TYR A 86 4.07 5.05 -1.59
CA TYR A 86 3.50 3.88 -0.95
C TYR A 86 4.38 2.66 -1.25
N LEU A 87 5.11 2.19 -0.23
CA LEU A 87 5.96 1.00 -0.30
C LEU A 87 5.30 -0.17 0.43
N ARG A 88 5.28 -1.34 -0.20
CA ARG A 88 4.74 -2.58 0.37
C ARG A 88 5.74 -3.72 0.33
N PHE A 89 6.12 -4.23 1.48
CA PHE A 89 6.88 -5.49 1.65
C PHE A 89 5.89 -6.66 1.74
N ILE A 90 5.78 -7.48 0.70
CA ILE A 90 4.70 -8.47 0.57
C ILE A 90 5.19 -9.88 0.80
N GLY A 91 6.29 -10.30 0.14
CA GLY A 91 6.82 -11.67 0.24
C GLY A 91 6.12 -12.68 -0.67
N ASP A 92 6.32 -13.97 -0.42
CA ASP A 92 6.01 -15.07 -1.32
C ASP A 92 5.09 -16.16 -0.72
N ARG A 93 4.62 -15.99 0.51
CA ARG A 93 3.86 -16.99 1.25
C ARG A 93 4.62 -18.28 1.61
N SER A 94 5.94 -18.30 1.51
CA SER A 94 6.77 -19.45 1.93
C SER A 94 6.68 -19.73 3.43
N ILE A 95 6.39 -18.70 4.24
CA ILE A 95 6.22 -18.80 5.69
C ILE A 95 4.77 -19.14 6.00
N GLN A 96 4.53 -20.22 6.74
CA GLN A 96 3.19 -20.61 7.17
C GLN A 96 2.68 -19.67 8.26
N GLU A 97 1.37 -19.41 8.27
CA GLU A 97 0.74 -18.44 9.20
C GLU A 97 0.96 -18.81 10.68
N LYS A 98 1.01 -20.13 11.00
CA LYS A 98 1.31 -20.61 12.36
C LYS A 98 2.70 -20.23 12.88
N ASP A 99 3.62 -19.89 11.96
CA ASP A 99 5.01 -19.58 12.28
C ASP A 99 5.25 -18.05 12.34
N PHE A 100 4.21 -17.24 12.13
CA PHE A 100 4.31 -15.77 12.23
C PHE A 100 4.64 -15.30 13.66
N GLY A 101 5.15 -14.08 13.79
CA GLY A 101 5.45 -13.43 15.06
C GLY A 101 6.94 -13.22 15.34
N ARG A 102 7.82 -13.72 14.47
CA ARG A 102 9.27 -13.46 14.52
C ARG A 102 9.86 -13.33 13.12
N ILE A 103 10.95 -12.58 13.00
CA ILE A 103 11.73 -12.51 11.75
C ILE A 103 12.38 -13.88 11.51
N GLN A 104 12.17 -14.44 10.34
CA GLN A 104 12.66 -15.77 9.94
C GLN A 104 13.51 -15.71 8.66
N ILE A 105 13.24 -14.76 7.80
CA ILE A 105 14.01 -14.53 6.56
C ILE A 105 14.74 -13.20 6.71
N ASP A 106 16.05 -13.22 6.50
CA ASP A 106 16.83 -12.01 6.42
C ASP A 106 16.57 -11.28 5.10
N ARG A 107 15.99 -10.09 5.19
CA ARG A 107 15.66 -9.21 4.07
C ARG A 107 16.36 -7.85 4.17
N VAL A 108 17.41 -7.76 5.00
CA VAL A 108 18.10 -6.49 5.28
C VAL A 108 18.60 -5.84 4.00
N LEU A 109 19.28 -6.57 3.12
CA LEU A 109 19.83 -6.02 1.88
C LEU A 109 18.76 -5.52 0.90
N GLU A 110 17.58 -6.17 0.87
CA GLU A 110 16.45 -5.69 0.06
C GLU A 110 15.87 -4.41 0.64
N MET A 111 15.72 -4.36 1.97
CA MET A 111 15.21 -3.19 2.68
C MET A 111 16.15 -1.99 2.58
N GLU A 112 17.47 -2.20 2.67
CA GLU A 112 18.47 -1.15 2.47
C GLU A 112 18.34 -0.48 1.10
N LYS A 113 18.19 -1.26 0.02
CA LYS A 113 17.96 -0.72 -1.32
C LYS A 113 16.70 0.15 -1.37
N TRP A 114 15.63 -0.27 -0.71
CA TRP A 114 14.40 0.53 -0.65
C TRP A 114 14.56 1.78 0.20
N ALA A 115 15.31 1.71 1.30
CA ALA A 115 15.62 2.88 2.12
C ALA A 115 16.44 3.91 1.33
N ASP A 116 17.41 3.45 0.55
CA ASP A 116 18.22 4.32 -0.32
C ASP A 116 17.35 4.93 -1.44
N ASN A 117 16.49 4.14 -2.11
CA ASN A 117 15.54 4.69 -3.08
C ASN A 117 14.63 5.78 -2.49
N ILE A 118 14.17 5.62 -1.24
CA ILE A 118 13.37 6.66 -0.57
C ILE A 118 14.21 7.92 -0.32
N LYS A 119 15.46 7.77 0.11
CA LYS A 119 16.36 8.92 0.34
C LYS A 119 16.68 9.64 -0.96
N ASP A 120 16.91 8.89 -2.06
CA ASP A 120 17.25 9.44 -3.37
C ASP A 120 16.11 10.26 -3.99
N VAL A 121 14.84 9.87 -3.74
CA VAL A 121 13.67 10.57 -4.24
C VAL A 121 13.07 11.56 -3.23
N GLN A 122 13.65 11.66 -2.03
CA GLN A 122 13.20 12.59 -1.01
C GLN A 122 13.54 14.02 -1.44
N ASP A 123 12.59 14.66 -2.06
CA ASP A 123 12.64 16.05 -2.47
C ASP A 123 11.44 16.84 -1.89
N GLU A 124 11.39 18.15 -2.15
CA GLU A 124 10.31 19.01 -1.66
C GLU A 124 8.91 18.61 -2.15
N ARG A 125 8.80 17.79 -3.20
CA ARG A 125 7.52 17.32 -3.75
C ARG A 125 6.93 16.19 -2.93
N ILE A 126 7.76 15.35 -2.28
CA ILE A 126 7.29 14.21 -1.50
C ILE A 126 6.95 14.65 -0.07
N LYS A 127 5.67 14.71 0.22
CA LYS A 127 5.16 15.17 1.52
C LYS A 127 5.16 14.08 2.58
N HIS A 128 4.96 12.83 2.19
CA HIS A 128 4.95 11.68 3.10
C HIS A 128 5.15 10.37 2.37
N ALA A 129 5.58 9.34 3.11
CA ALA A 129 5.65 7.98 2.65
C ALA A 129 4.80 7.06 3.55
N ILE A 130 4.06 6.15 2.93
CA ILE A 130 3.35 5.07 3.60
C ILE A 130 4.15 3.80 3.37
N VAL A 131 4.55 3.11 4.44
CA VAL A 131 5.26 1.84 4.34
C VAL A 131 4.50 0.78 5.11
N THR A 132 4.21 -0.33 4.45
CA THR A 132 3.53 -1.48 5.06
C THR A 132 4.32 -2.76 4.84
N ALA A 133 4.29 -3.66 5.83
CA ALA A 133 4.95 -4.94 5.75
C ALA A 133 3.99 -6.07 6.09
N ASN A 134 3.91 -7.07 5.21
CA ASN A 134 3.15 -8.29 5.43
C ASN A 134 4.01 -9.29 6.23
N ASN A 135 3.37 -10.12 7.06
CA ASN A 135 4.06 -11.21 7.75
C ASN A 135 4.77 -12.17 6.79
N HIS A 136 4.22 -12.40 5.61
CA HIS A 136 4.84 -13.26 4.58
C HIS A 136 6.18 -12.74 4.03
N TYR A 137 6.52 -11.45 4.25
CA TYR A 137 7.79 -10.91 3.75
C TYR A 137 9.01 -11.48 4.50
N ALA A 138 8.93 -11.47 5.83
CA ALA A 138 10.06 -11.92 6.66
C ALA A 138 9.63 -12.73 7.90
N GLY A 139 8.33 -13.02 8.08
CA GLY A 139 7.77 -13.76 9.21
C GLY A 139 7.06 -12.88 10.25
N PHE A 140 7.37 -11.58 10.29
CA PHE A 140 6.80 -10.65 11.26
C PHE A 140 6.73 -9.22 10.71
N GLY A 141 5.55 -8.81 10.24
CA GLY A 141 5.32 -7.50 9.65
C GLY A 141 5.70 -6.32 10.56
N PRO A 142 5.24 -6.27 11.83
CA PRO A 142 5.64 -5.21 12.75
C PRO A 142 7.15 -5.13 12.99
N GLY A 143 7.83 -6.29 13.09
CA GLY A 143 9.28 -6.36 13.20
C GLY A 143 9.98 -5.84 11.95
N THR A 144 9.49 -6.22 10.77
CA THR A 144 9.99 -5.71 9.48
C THR A 144 9.84 -4.18 9.41
N ALA A 145 8.68 -3.65 9.77
CA ALA A 145 8.42 -2.21 9.79
C ALA A 145 9.36 -1.48 10.77
N LYS A 146 9.64 -2.07 11.95
CA LYS A 146 10.59 -1.52 12.93
C LYS A 146 12.01 -1.47 12.35
N VAL A 147 12.48 -2.55 11.73
CA VAL A 147 13.82 -2.60 11.13
C VAL A 147 13.94 -1.55 10.03
N PHE A 148 12.98 -1.49 9.11
CA PHE A 148 13.00 -0.52 8.01
C PHE A 148 12.98 0.93 8.49
N ARG A 149 12.18 1.20 9.50
CA ARG A 149 12.13 2.53 10.13
C ARG A 149 13.46 2.96 10.72
N ASN A 150 14.20 2.03 11.36
CA ASN A 150 15.55 2.30 11.88
C ASN A 150 16.53 2.61 10.75
N MET A 151 16.43 1.94 9.58
CA MET A 151 17.25 2.23 8.39
C MET A 151 17.02 3.65 7.84
N LEU A 152 15.80 4.18 8.01
CA LEU A 152 15.47 5.56 7.66
C LEU A 152 15.84 6.59 8.73
N GLY A 153 16.42 6.16 9.86
CA GLY A 153 16.79 7.04 10.97
C GLY A 153 15.62 7.67 11.71
N LEU A 154 14.41 7.09 11.58
CA LEU A 154 13.22 7.63 12.22
C LEU A 154 13.12 7.23 13.70
N PRO A 155 12.65 8.11 14.60
CA PRO A 155 12.55 7.86 16.04
C PRO A 155 11.60 6.68 16.34
N GLU A 156 11.79 5.95 17.43
CA GLU A 156 10.89 4.86 17.83
C GLU A 156 9.45 5.36 18.05
N ALA A 157 8.46 4.57 17.61
CA ALA A 157 7.08 4.85 17.96
C ALA A 157 6.89 4.58 19.46
N LYS A 158 6.48 5.59 20.18
CA LYS A 158 5.97 5.39 21.53
C LYS A 158 4.52 4.94 21.39
N TRP A 159 4.22 3.73 21.86
CA TRP A 159 2.85 3.30 22.06
C TRP A 159 2.36 4.02 23.33
N GLU A 160 1.54 5.03 23.15
CA GLU A 160 0.80 5.56 24.29
C GLU A 160 -0.23 4.50 24.69
N ASN A 161 -0.18 4.03 25.94
CA ASN A 161 -1.11 3.04 26.51
C ASN A 161 -2.51 3.65 26.74
N GLY A 162 -3.02 4.41 25.80
CA GLY A 162 -4.23 5.21 25.88
C GLY A 162 -5.43 4.70 25.10
N GLY A 163 -5.55 3.40 24.81
CA GLY A 163 -6.62 2.91 23.96
C GLY A 163 -7.36 1.65 24.43
N LYS A 164 -7.10 1.13 25.60
CA LYS A 164 -7.70 -0.15 26.01
C LYS A 164 -9.09 -0.07 26.67
N GLU A 165 -9.57 1.09 27.05
CA GLU A 165 -10.89 1.23 27.68
C GLU A 165 -11.96 1.85 26.74
N GLN A 166 -11.59 2.57 25.69
CA GLN A 166 -12.57 3.16 24.76
C GLN A 166 -12.86 2.29 23.52
N GLU A 167 -11.95 1.40 23.10
CA GLU A 167 -12.19 0.53 21.94
C GLU A 167 -13.19 -0.61 22.20
N GLN A 168 -13.42 -0.97 23.45
CA GLN A 168 -14.34 -2.08 23.81
C GLN A 168 -15.80 -1.60 23.88
N GLU A 169 -16.05 -0.34 24.26
CA GLU A 169 -17.41 0.23 24.29
C GLU A 169 -17.91 0.64 22.89
N ASP A 170 -17.02 1.07 21.99
CA ASP A 170 -17.40 1.49 20.63
C ASP A 170 -17.63 0.31 19.65
N LEU A 171 -17.13 -0.88 19.96
CA LEU A 171 -17.31 -2.09 19.12
C LEU A 171 -18.63 -2.81 19.37
N ASP A 172 -19.19 -2.71 20.57
CA ASP A 172 -20.47 -3.36 20.92
C ASP A 172 -21.70 -2.61 20.36
N ASP A 173 -21.54 -1.36 19.93
CA ASP A 173 -22.63 -0.51 19.42
C ASP A 173 -22.60 -0.35 17.87
N LEU A 174 -21.63 -0.96 17.19
CA LEU A 174 -21.57 -1.00 15.73
C LEU A 174 -22.11 -2.33 15.19
N ASP A 175 -23.41 -2.30 14.84
CA ASP A 175 -24.03 -3.32 13.97
C ASP A 175 -23.42 -3.20 12.56
N VAL A 176 -22.16 -3.68 12.41
CA VAL A 176 -21.37 -3.61 11.17
C VAL A 176 -21.95 -4.62 10.19
N LYS A 177 -22.94 -4.20 9.40
CA LYS A 177 -23.26 -4.92 8.17
C LYS A 177 -22.03 -4.93 7.28
N GLN A 178 -21.45 -6.10 7.12
CA GLN A 178 -20.34 -6.34 6.21
C GLN A 178 -20.86 -6.09 4.78
N SER A 179 -20.61 -4.87 4.24
CA SER A 179 -20.92 -4.55 2.86
C SER A 179 -19.85 -5.15 1.95
N THR A 180 -20.29 -5.81 0.89
CA THR A 180 -19.41 -6.35 -0.15
C THR A 180 -19.20 -5.33 -1.25
N LEU A 181 -18.15 -5.51 -2.06
CA LEU A 181 -17.84 -4.60 -3.18
C LEU A 181 -19.02 -4.47 -4.16
N SER A 182 -19.85 -5.52 -4.28
CA SER A 182 -21.08 -5.52 -5.10
C SER A 182 -22.12 -4.52 -4.63
N ASP A 183 -22.13 -4.11 -3.37
CA ASP A 183 -23.10 -3.14 -2.84
C ASP A 183 -22.81 -1.70 -3.31
N PHE A 184 -21.62 -1.47 -3.86
CA PHE A 184 -21.14 -0.16 -4.33
C PHE A 184 -20.99 -0.06 -5.85
N LEU A 185 -21.17 -1.16 -6.59
CA LEU A 185 -21.05 -1.16 -8.06
C LEU A 185 -22.44 -1.04 -8.71
N PRO A 186 -22.59 -0.21 -9.76
CA PRO A 186 -23.82 -0.20 -10.53
C PRO A 186 -24.06 -1.57 -11.20
N ALA A 187 -25.33 -1.97 -11.33
CA ALA A 187 -25.79 -3.30 -11.74
C ALA A 187 -25.25 -3.83 -13.10
N ASN A 188 -24.48 -3.04 -13.82
CA ASN A 188 -23.92 -3.37 -15.14
C ASN A 188 -22.42 -3.72 -15.11
N PHE A 189 -21.82 -3.95 -13.94
CA PHE A 189 -20.39 -4.22 -13.77
C PHE A 189 -20.03 -5.68 -13.51
N ILE A 190 -21.01 -6.60 -13.61
CA ILE A 190 -20.78 -8.06 -13.49
C ILE A 190 -20.89 -8.71 -14.87
#